data_92e3c630327e7898a27cdedd2d71c033
#
_entry.id   92e3c630327e7898a27cdedd2d71c033
#
_cell.length_a   1.000
_cell.length_b   1.000
_cell.length_c   1.000
_cell.angle_alpha   90.00
_cell.angle_beta   90.00
_cell.angle_gamma   90.00
#
_symmetry.space_group_name_H-M   'P 1'
#
loop_
_entity.id
_entity.type
_entity.pdbx_description
1 polymer ?
#
loop_
_entity_poly.entity_id
_entity_poly.type
_entity_poly.pdbx_seq_one_letter_code
_entity_poly.pdbx_strand_id
1 'polypeptide(L)'
;DTSKFLKDPTSLVITDKMAERFFGKDDPIGKTLKVNSDRLFTVVGVVQQPPVNSTIEFSWLASFKIYEGRNQWLRNWGNNGIQTYAQLHENADPVAVNRKLKDFISNKDSSTIAKPFLFGMKDWRLRSEFEDGKQTGGGRIEHVRLFSVIALLIIIIACINFMNLATARSEQRAREVGV
;
A
#
# COMPACT_ATOMS: atom_id res chain seq x y z
N ASP A 1 -18.59 -15.58 -0.38
CA ASP A 1 -17.48 -16.33 -1.01
C ASP A 1 -17.15 -15.70 -2.37
N THR A 2 -16.20 -14.77 -2.36
CA THR A 2 -15.77 -14.00 -3.54
C THR A 2 -15.12 -14.87 -4.63
N SER A 3 -14.66 -16.07 -4.30
CA SER A 3 -14.05 -16.99 -5.25
C SER A 3 -14.99 -17.47 -6.35
N LYS A 4 -16.31 -17.36 -6.14
CA LYS A 4 -17.31 -17.76 -7.12
C LYS A 4 -17.55 -16.70 -8.21
N PHE A 5 -17.32 -15.42 -7.91
CA PHE A 5 -17.68 -14.32 -8.82
C PHE A 5 -16.70 -14.17 -10.02
N LEU A 6 -15.43 -14.54 -9.87
CA LEU A 6 -14.43 -14.38 -10.92
C LEU A 6 -14.04 -15.71 -11.62
N LYS A 7 -14.89 -16.72 -11.56
CA LYS A 7 -14.67 -18.01 -12.27
C LYS A 7 -14.74 -17.87 -13.78
N ASP A 8 -15.73 -17.11 -14.25
CA ASP A 8 -15.84 -16.79 -15.68
C ASP A 8 -14.84 -15.67 -16.02
N PRO A 9 -14.00 -15.86 -17.03
CA PRO A 9 -13.09 -14.82 -17.49
C PRO A 9 -13.77 -13.50 -17.85
N THR A 10 -15.01 -13.49 -18.30
CA THR A 10 -15.75 -12.28 -18.67
C THR A 10 -16.46 -11.60 -17.49
N SER A 11 -16.32 -12.13 -16.29
CA SER A 11 -16.90 -11.55 -15.07
C SER A 11 -16.11 -10.32 -14.59
N LEU A 12 -16.86 -9.31 -14.16
CA LEU A 12 -16.34 -8.06 -13.62
C LEU A 12 -17.01 -7.75 -12.27
N VAL A 13 -16.22 -7.45 -11.28
CA VAL A 13 -16.67 -6.85 -10.03
C VAL A 13 -16.26 -5.39 -10.05
N ILE A 14 -17.19 -4.48 -9.78
CA ILE A 14 -16.96 -3.03 -9.79
C ILE A 14 -17.17 -2.42 -8.41
N THR A 15 -16.61 -1.25 -8.16
CA THR A 15 -16.90 -0.52 -6.93
C THR A 15 -18.25 0.20 -7.01
N ASP A 16 -18.83 0.52 -5.87
CA ASP A 16 -20.06 1.32 -5.75
C ASP A 16 -19.94 2.66 -6.49
N LYS A 17 -18.81 3.35 -6.36
CA LYS A 17 -18.55 4.60 -7.10
C LYS A 17 -18.52 4.39 -8.61
N MET A 18 -17.95 3.29 -9.06
CA MET A 18 -17.94 2.96 -10.49
C MET A 18 -19.34 2.59 -10.97
N ALA A 19 -20.10 1.85 -10.18
CA ALA A 19 -21.49 1.52 -10.45
C ALA A 19 -22.35 2.78 -10.62
N GLU A 20 -22.26 3.71 -9.68
CA GLU A 20 -22.97 5.01 -9.74
C GLU A 20 -22.58 5.81 -10.99
N ARG A 21 -21.29 5.86 -11.32
CA ARG A 21 -20.77 6.62 -12.48
C ARG A 21 -21.29 6.11 -13.83
N PHE A 22 -21.42 4.79 -13.99
CA PHE A 22 -21.79 4.18 -15.29
C PHE A 22 -23.28 3.87 -15.40
N PHE A 23 -23.95 3.58 -14.29
CA PHE A 23 -25.33 3.10 -14.26
C PHE A 23 -26.27 4.00 -13.45
N GLY A 24 -25.73 5.01 -12.75
CA GLY A 24 -26.53 5.90 -11.92
C GLY A 24 -27.21 5.15 -10.78
N LYS A 25 -28.53 5.18 -10.77
CA LYS A 25 -29.38 4.49 -9.78
C LYS A 25 -29.84 3.10 -10.21
N ASP A 26 -29.51 2.71 -11.43
CA ASP A 26 -29.91 1.40 -11.97
C ASP A 26 -29.06 0.28 -11.36
N ASP A 27 -29.66 -0.91 -11.21
CA ASP A 27 -28.92 -2.10 -10.82
C ASP A 27 -27.86 -2.44 -11.87
N PRO A 28 -26.56 -2.48 -11.51
CA PRO A 28 -25.48 -2.81 -12.43
C PRO A 28 -25.33 -4.30 -12.69
N ILE A 29 -25.88 -5.17 -11.83
CA ILE A 29 -25.69 -6.63 -11.92
C ILE A 29 -26.30 -7.16 -13.23
N GLY A 30 -25.52 -7.98 -13.94
CA GLY A 30 -25.89 -8.54 -15.25
C GLY A 30 -25.71 -7.58 -16.43
N LYS A 31 -25.47 -6.29 -16.19
CA LYS A 31 -25.15 -5.34 -17.28
C LYS A 31 -23.72 -5.52 -17.76
N THR A 32 -23.45 -5.08 -18.98
CA THR A 32 -22.13 -5.21 -19.59
C THR A 32 -21.38 -3.89 -19.63
N LEU A 33 -20.08 -3.95 -19.38
CA LEU A 33 -19.14 -2.85 -19.55
C LEU A 33 -18.07 -3.23 -20.57
N LYS A 34 -17.71 -2.28 -21.42
CA LYS A 34 -16.64 -2.44 -22.39
C LYS A 34 -15.33 -1.94 -21.79
N VAL A 35 -14.36 -2.83 -21.63
CA VAL A 35 -13.05 -2.50 -21.10
C VAL A 35 -12.03 -2.49 -22.24
N ASN A 36 -11.18 -1.44 -22.27
CA ASN A 36 -10.13 -1.24 -23.30
C ASN A 36 -10.63 -1.30 -24.75
N SER A 37 -11.87 -0.87 -24.98
CA SER A 37 -12.48 -0.76 -26.32
C SER A 37 -12.65 -2.07 -27.11
N ASP A 38 -12.30 -3.22 -26.56
CA ASP A 38 -12.31 -4.48 -27.31
C ASP A 38 -13.08 -5.64 -26.63
N ARG A 39 -13.35 -5.56 -25.32
CA ARG A 39 -14.00 -6.64 -24.59
C ARG A 39 -15.20 -6.20 -23.76
N LEU A 40 -16.24 -7.00 -23.84
CA LEU A 40 -17.41 -6.87 -23.00
C LEU A 40 -17.22 -7.76 -21.76
N PHE A 41 -17.44 -7.16 -20.60
CA PHE A 41 -17.48 -7.84 -19.32
C PHE A 41 -18.86 -7.70 -18.71
N THR A 42 -19.32 -8.75 -18.06
CA THR A 42 -20.59 -8.74 -17.34
C THR A 42 -20.33 -8.42 -15.87
N VAL A 43 -21.03 -7.43 -15.35
CA VAL A 43 -20.97 -7.08 -13.93
C VAL A 43 -21.66 -8.18 -13.11
N VAL A 44 -20.89 -8.83 -12.24
CA VAL A 44 -21.37 -9.93 -11.38
C VAL A 44 -21.41 -9.56 -9.91
N GLY A 45 -20.87 -8.41 -9.54
CA GLY A 45 -20.86 -7.97 -8.17
C GLY A 45 -20.47 -6.50 -8.03
N VAL A 46 -20.94 -5.90 -6.95
CA VAL A 46 -20.54 -4.55 -6.53
C VAL A 46 -19.92 -4.64 -5.15
N VAL A 47 -18.79 -3.96 -4.97
CA VAL A 47 -18.07 -3.89 -3.71
C VAL A 47 -17.91 -2.43 -3.30
N GLN A 48 -17.73 -2.19 -2.02
CA GLN A 48 -17.45 -0.86 -1.53
C GLN A 48 -16.09 -0.35 -2.05
N GLN A 49 -16.05 0.94 -2.43
CA GLN A 49 -14.79 1.60 -2.80
C GLN A 49 -13.78 1.49 -1.66
N PRO A 50 -12.53 1.08 -1.92
CA PRO A 50 -11.48 1.13 -0.91
C PRO A 50 -11.37 2.54 -0.31
N PRO A 51 -11.14 2.66 1.00
CA PRO A 51 -10.98 3.95 1.64
C PRO A 51 -9.74 4.68 1.10
N VAL A 52 -9.75 6.02 1.13
CA VAL A 52 -8.70 6.87 0.56
C VAL A 52 -7.31 6.60 1.16
N ASN A 53 -7.26 6.07 2.37
CA ASN A 53 -6.02 5.67 3.04
C ASN A 53 -5.61 4.21 2.76
N SER A 54 -6.30 3.53 1.84
CA SER A 54 -5.89 2.18 1.42
C SER A 54 -4.62 2.22 0.57
N THR A 55 -3.75 1.26 0.78
CA THR A 55 -2.55 1.07 -0.06
C THR A 55 -2.90 0.41 -1.40
N ILE A 56 -4.00 -0.34 -1.43
CA ILE A 56 -4.51 -1.01 -2.63
C ILE A 56 -5.75 -0.26 -3.07
N GLU A 57 -5.65 0.43 -4.20
CA GLU A 57 -6.75 1.16 -4.82
C GLU A 57 -7.18 0.43 -6.09
N PHE A 58 -8.48 0.24 -6.24
CA PHE A 58 -9.06 -0.31 -7.46
C PHE A 58 -10.47 0.22 -7.66
N SER A 59 -10.92 0.29 -8.89
CA SER A 59 -12.30 0.61 -9.26
C SER A 59 -13.03 -0.61 -9.79
N TRP A 60 -12.32 -1.63 -10.23
CA TRP A 60 -12.87 -2.88 -10.74
C TRP A 60 -11.88 -4.03 -10.56
N LEU A 61 -12.41 -5.24 -10.54
CA LEU A 61 -11.67 -6.49 -10.46
C LEU A 61 -12.17 -7.44 -11.54
N ALA A 62 -11.27 -8.13 -12.22
CA ALA A 62 -11.59 -9.15 -13.20
C ALA A 62 -10.74 -10.41 -12.97
N SER A 63 -11.07 -11.49 -13.67
CA SER A 63 -10.29 -12.71 -13.58
C SER A 63 -8.87 -12.52 -14.13
N PHE A 64 -7.87 -12.93 -13.35
CA PHE A 64 -6.46 -12.88 -13.75
C PHE A 64 -6.17 -13.72 -15.00
N LYS A 65 -6.97 -14.75 -15.27
CA LYS A 65 -6.84 -15.60 -16.46
C LYS A 65 -6.86 -14.81 -17.77
N ILE A 66 -7.61 -13.70 -17.83
CA ILE A 66 -7.62 -12.84 -19.03
C ILE A 66 -6.27 -12.17 -19.23
N TYR A 67 -5.70 -11.65 -18.14
CA TYR A 67 -4.39 -11.00 -18.19
C TYR A 67 -3.31 -12.00 -18.56
N GLU A 68 -3.31 -13.19 -17.95
CA GLU A 68 -2.39 -14.27 -18.25
C GLU A 68 -2.47 -14.71 -19.73
N GLY A 69 -3.67 -14.88 -20.28
CA GLY A 69 -3.86 -15.28 -21.66
C GLY A 69 -3.30 -14.29 -22.70
N ARG A 70 -3.18 -13.01 -22.36
CA ARG A 70 -2.61 -11.97 -23.23
C ARG A 70 -1.12 -11.72 -23.02
N ASN A 71 -0.59 -12.11 -21.89
CA ASN A 71 0.76 -11.77 -21.44
C ASN A 71 1.60 -13.04 -21.28
N GLN A 72 2.09 -13.58 -22.39
CA GLN A 72 2.93 -14.80 -22.36
C GLN A 72 4.21 -14.62 -21.55
N TRP A 73 4.69 -13.39 -21.36
CA TRP A 73 5.84 -13.07 -20.54
C TRP A 73 5.65 -13.48 -19.05
N LEU A 74 4.41 -13.62 -18.59
CA LEU A 74 4.09 -14.12 -17.25
C LEU A 74 4.55 -15.57 -16.99
N ARG A 75 4.81 -16.32 -18.04
CA ARG A 75 5.32 -17.70 -17.96
C ARG A 75 6.83 -17.76 -17.78
N ASN A 76 7.50 -16.63 -17.92
CA ASN A 76 8.93 -16.53 -17.74
C ASN A 76 9.25 -16.06 -16.31
N TRP A 77 9.96 -16.88 -15.56
CA TRP A 77 10.33 -16.62 -14.16
C TRP A 77 11.35 -15.48 -13.99
N GLY A 78 12.01 -15.06 -15.07
CA GLY A 78 12.88 -13.88 -15.09
C GLY A 78 12.13 -12.55 -15.10
N ASN A 79 10.81 -12.55 -15.32
CA ASN A 79 9.98 -11.34 -15.37
C ASN A 79 9.31 -11.06 -14.02
N ASN A 80 9.49 -9.84 -13.50
CA ASN A 80 9.01 -9.42 -12.17
C ASN A 80 7.97 -8.28 -12.27
N GLY A 81 7.03 -8.37 -13.20
CA GLY A 81 6.05 -7.32 -13.46
C GLY A 81 4.75 -7.38 -12.63
N ILE A 82 4.60 -8.39 -11.74
CA ILE A 82 3.38 -8.57 -10.94
C ILE A 82 3.70 -8.35 -9.46
N GLN A 83 2.84 -7.58 -8.80
CA GLN A 83 2.84 -7.51 -7.35
C GLN A 83 2.08 -8.69 -6.77
N THR A 84 2.75 -9.47 -5.96
CA THR A 84 2.16 -10.65 -5.31
C THR A 84 2.01 -10.38 -3.81
N TYR A 85 0.80 -10.58 -3.31
CA TYR A 85 0.48 -10.45 -1.89
C TYR A 85 0.21 -11.83 -1.31
N ALA A 86 0.73 -12.07 -0.12
CA ALA A 86 0.50 -13.31 0.61
C ALA A 86 0.05 -13.00 2.03
N GLN A 87 -1.02 -13.64 2.46
CA GLN A 87 -1.42 -13.66 3.86
C GLN A 87 -0.80 -14.90 4.50
N LEU A 88 0.03 -14.68 5.51
CA LEU A 88 0.58 -15.78 6.29
C LEU A 88 -0.43 -16.26 7.32
N HIS A 89 -0.36 -17.54 7.65
CA HIS A 89 -1.09 -18.09 8.78
C HIS A 89 -0.59 -17.44 10.08
N GLU A 90 -1.45 -17.30 11.09
CA GLU A 90 -1.13 -16.60 12.36
C GLU A 90 0.13 -17.14 13.05
N ASN A 91 0.34 -18.46 12.97
CA ASN A 91 1.49 -19.15 13.58
C ASN A 91 2.69 -19.31 12.61
N ALA A 92 2.66 -18.72 11.43
CA ALA A 92 3.74 -18.84 10.48
C ALA A 92 4.90 -17.92 10.85
N ASP A 93 6.11 -18.48 10.90
CA ASP A 93 7.34 -17.70 11.06
C ASP A 93 7.76 -17.07 9.71
N PRO A 94 7.74 -15.73 9.57
CA PRO A 94 8.14 -15.07 8.34
C PRO A 94 9.60 -15.35 7.95
N VAL A 95 10.48 -15.59 8.92
CA VAL A 95 11.89 -15.89 8.68
C VAL A 95 12.03 -17.28 8.04
N ALA A 96 11.29 -18.26 8.55
CA ALA A 96 11.27 -19.61 7.97
C ALA A 96 10.68 -19.60 6.55
N VAL A 97 9.65 -18.80 6.29
CA VAL A 97 9.07 -18.62 4.95
C VAL A 97 10.09 -17.97 4.01
N ASN A 98 10.76 -16.90 4.43
CA ASN A 98 11.81 -16.24 3.63
C ASN A 98 12.96 -17.18 3.27
N ARG A 99 13.35 -18.06 4.18
CA ARG A 99 14.38 -19.07 3.91
C ARG A 99 13.96 -20.03 2.78
N LYS A 100 12.69 -20.43 2.73
CA LYS A 100 12.14 -21.26 1.66
C LYS A 100 12.01 -20.52 0.33
N LEU A 101 11.70 -19.21 0.38
CA LEU A 101 11.54 -18.39 -0.81
C LEU A 101 12.88 -18.06 -1.50
N LYS A 102 13.98 -17.98 -0.76
CA LYS A 102 15.28 -17.52 -1.24
C LYS A 102 15.69 -18.12 -2.59
N ASP A 103 15.54 -19.43 -2.74
CA ASP A 103 15.96 -20.16 -3.93
C ASP A 103 14.77 -20.61 -4.80
N PHE A 104 13.57 -20.10 -4.51
CA PHE A 104 12.35 -20.54 -5.18
C PHE A 104 12.37 -20.27 -6.68
N ILE A 105 12.80 -19.06 -7.10
CA ILE A 105 12.85 -18.68 -8.52
C ILE A 105 14.04 -19.36 -9.20
N SER A 106 15.23 -19.38 -8.60
CA SER A 106 16.42 -20.02 -9.20
C SER A 106 16.24 -21.52 -9.41
N ASN A 107 15.42 -22.19 -8.57
CA ASN A 107 15.05 -23.58 -8.76
C ASN A 107 14.09 -23.79 -9.96
N LYS A 108 13.39 -22.75 -10.42
CA LYS A 108 12.51 -22.79 -11.59
C LYS A 108 13.21 -22.34 -12.87
N ASP A 109 14.08 -21.36 -12.74
CA ASP A 109 14.86 -20.81 -13.84
C ASP A 109 16.24 -20.40 -13.32
N SER A 110 17.25 -21.20 -13.64
CA SER A 110 18.63 -21.02 -13.21
C SER A 110 19.32 -19.79 -13.84
N SER A 111 18.73 -19.20 -14.87
CA SER A 111 19.24 -18.00 -15.52
C SER A 111 18.91 -16.72 -14.74
N THR A 112 17.96 -16.78 -13.82
CA THR A 112 17.55 -15.61 -13.04
C THR A 112 18.35 -15.46 -11.74
N ILE A 113 18.71 -14.21 -11.44
CA ILE A 113 19.36 -13.83 -10.17
C ILE A 113 18.37 -13.37 -9.10
N ALA A 114 17.06 -13.30 -9.44
CA ALA A 114 16.02 -12.79 -8.55
C ALA A 114 15.84 -13.70 -7.33
N LYS A 115 15.87 -13.08 -6.16
CA LYS A 115 15.65 -13.75 -4.86
C LYS A 115 14.42 -13.13 -4.18
N PRO A 116 13.26 -13.78 -4.25
CA PRO A 116 12.06 -13.27 -3.61
C PRO A 116 12.18 -13.31 -2.09
N PHE A 117 11.56 -12.34 -1.44
CA PHE A 117 11.45 -12.27 0.00
C PHE A 117 10.11 -11.66 0.41
N LEU A 118 9.66 -11.94 1.63
CA LEU A 118 8.48 -11.31 2.21
C LEU A 118 8.84 -9.94 2.74
N PHE A 119 8.05 -8.95 2.36
CA PHE A 119 8.15 -7.60 2.87
C PHE A 119 6.85 -7.20 3.56
N GLY A 120 6.92 -6.84 4.84
CA GLY A 120 5.74 -6.53 5.64
C GLY A 120 5.02 -5.27 5.15
N MET A 121 3.70 -5.35 4.96
CA MET A 121 2.89 -4.21 4.48
C MET A 121 3.05 -2.95 5.34
N LYS A 122 3.28 -3.09 6.65
CA LYS A 122 3.48 -1.97 7.57
C LYS A 122 4.70 -1.10 7.24
N ASP A 123 5.69 -1.67 6.57
CA ASP A 123 6.95 -1.00 6.25
C ASP A 123 6.97 -0.40 4.83
N TRP A 124 6.02 -0.73 3.96
CA TRP A 124 6.01 -0.33 2.55
C TRP A 124 6.11 1.18 2.33
N ARG A 125 5.42 1.97 3.15
CA ARG A 125 5.38 3.43 2.97
C ARG A 125 6.63 4.13 3.48
N LEU A 126 7.25 3.59 4.52
CA LEU A 126 8.29 4.28 5.26
C LEU A 126 9.69 3.72 4.98
N ARG A 127 9.80 2.42 4.68
CA ARG A 127 11.05 1.69 4.60
C ARG A 127 11.13 0.87 3.32
N SER A 128 11.08 1.52 2.17
CA SER A 128 11.05 0.86 0.85
C SER A 128 12.41 0.78 0.16
N GLU A 129 13.51 1.17 0.81
CA GLU A 129 14.84 1.12 0.23
C GLU A 129 15.57 -0.15 0.61
N PHE A 130 16.16 -0.80 -0.40
CA PHE A 130 16.90 -2.04 -0.28
C PHE A 130 18.21 -1.94 -1.06
N GLU A 131 19.31 -2.41 -0.46
CA GLU A 131 20.59 -2.66 -1.11
C GLU A 131 20.96 -4.12 -0.91
N ASP A 132 21.33 -4.81 -1.99
CA ASP A 132 21.68 -6.23 -1.98
C ASP A 132 20.65 -7.14 -1.27
N GLY A 133 19.36 -6.81 -1.42
CA GLY A 133 18.25 -7.54 -0.80
C GLY A 133 18.11 -7.32 0.72
N LYS A 134 18.87 -6.40 1.29
CA LYS A 134 18.73 -6.00 2.69
C LYS A 134 18.09 -4.62 2.77
N GLN A 135 17.18 -4.46 3.71
CA GLN A 135 16.57 -3.16 4.00
C GLN A 135 17.62 -2.24 4.62
N THR A 136 17.89 -1.11 3.97
CA THR A 136 18.92 -0.13 4.41
C THR A 136 18.43 0.80 5.51
N GLY A 137 17.13 0.82 5.79
CA GLY A 137 16.52 1.76 6.74
C GLY A 137 16.26 3.13 6.13
N GLY A 138 16.61 3.35 4.86
CA GLY A 138 16.34 4.56 4.10
C GLY A 138 14.88 4.68 3.63
N GLY A 139 14.63 5.76 2.86
CA GLY A 139 13.32 6.09 2.34
C GLY A 139 12.60 7.17 3.14
N ARG A 140 11.29 7.18 3.07
CA ARG A 140 10.47 8.23 3.71
C ARG A 140 10.64 8.32 5.23
N ILE A 141 11.10 7.28 5.88
CA ILE A 141 11.36 7.27 7.34
C ILE A 141 12.44 8.28 7.74
N GLU A 142 13.41 8.54 6.89
CA GLU A 142 14.46 9.54 7.15
C GLU A 142 13.88 10.94 7.20
N HIS A 143 12.98 11.26 6.28
CA HIS A 143 12.26 12.56 6.30
C HIS A 143 11.41 12.70 7.57
N VAL A 144 10.72 11.63 7.98
CA VAL A 144 9.94 11.63 9.24
C VAL A 144 10.84 11.90 10.44
N ARG A 145 12.00 11.24 10.52
CA ARG A 145 12.97 11.46 11.60
C ARG A 145 13.51 12.89 11.59
N LEU A 146 13.91 13.40 10.41
CA LEU A 146 14.42 14.76 10.26
C LEU A 146 13.38 15.78 10.73
N PHE A 147 12.15 15.71 10.23
CA PHE A 147 11.09 16.62 10.62
C PHE A 147 10.70 16.49 12.10
N SER A 148 10.77 15.30 12.67
CA SER A 148 10.52 15.10 14.11
C SER A 148 11.57 15.81 14.96
N VAL A 149 12.85 15.76 14.58
CA VAL A 149 13.93 16.49 15.27
C VAL A 149 13.71 18.00 15.15
N ILE A 150 13.39 18.50 13.96
CA ILE A 150 13.11 19.92 13.75
C ILE A 150 11.92 20.36 14.59
N ALA A 151 10.83 19.60 14.62
CA ALA A 151 9.65 19.89 15.42
C ALA A 151 9.98 19.96 16.92
N LEU A 152 10.80 19.03 17.41
CA LEU A 152 11.26 19.02 18.81
C LEU A 152 12.07 20.29 19.13
N LEU A 153 12.99 20.68 18.25
CA LEU A 153 13.79 21.89 18.43
C LEU A 153 12.90 23.17 18.47
N ILE A 154 11.90 23.26 17.60
CA ILE A 154 10.94 24.38 17.61
C ILE A 154 10.19 24.43 18.92
N ILE A 155 9.72 23.29 19.45
CA ILE A 155 9.03 23.23 20.75
C ILE A 155 9.95 23.70 21.88
N ILE A 156 11.22 23.25 21.89
CA ILE A 156 12.19 23.67 22.89
C ILE A 156 12.39 25.20 22.85
N ILE A 157 12.59 25.78 21.66
CA ILE A 157 12.75 27.23 21.50
C ILE A 157 11.50 27.98 21.97
N ALA A 158 10.31 27.49 21.64
CA ALA A 158 9.06 28.09 22.09
C ALA A 158 8.90 28.04 23.62
N CYS A 159 9.28 26.91 24.25
CA CYS A 159 9.28 26.80 25.71
C CYS A 159 10.26 27.76 26.38
N ILE A 160 11.50 27.89 25.84
CA ILE A 160 12.48 28.86 26.36
C ILE A 160 11.94 30.29 26.25
N ASN A 161 11.39 30.66 25.09
CA ASN A 161 10.82 31.99 24.88
C ASN A 161 9.65 32.27 25.85
N PHE A 162 8.76 31.27 26.03
CA PHE A 162 7.67 31.39 26.99
C PHE A 162 8.19 31.56 28.43
N MET A 163 9.19 30.78 28.82
CA MET A 163 9.79 30.92 30.17
C MET A 163 10.41 32.29 30.37
N ASN A 164 11.15 32.84 29.40
CA ASN A 164 11.75 34.18 29.46
C ASN A 164 10.67 35.23 29.64
N LEU A 165 9.57 35.15 28.88
CA LEU A 165 8.44 36.11 29.00
C LEU A 165 7.72 35.95 30.35
N ALA A 166 7.53 34.76 30.85
CA ALA A 166 6.90 34.50 32.14
C ALA A 166 7.76 35.07 33.29
N THR A 167 9.09 34.86 33.21
CA THR A 167 10.03 35.42 34.20
C THR A 167 10.02 36.94 34.19
N ALA A 168 10.11 37.58 33.01
CA ALA A 168 10.07 39.04 32.87
C ALA A 168 8.77 39.64 33.42
N ARG A 169 7.61 39.01 33.17
CA ARG A 169 6.33 39.46 33.72
C ARG A 169 6.25 39.28 35.24
N SER A 170 6.84 38.20 35.77
CA SER A 170 6.91 37.96 37.22
C SER A 170 7.73 39.06 37.94
N GLU A 171 8.89 39.42 37.35
CA GLU A 171 9.74 40.47 37.87
C GLU A 171 9.04 41.87 37.84
N GLN A 172 8.32 42.17 36.76
CA GLN A 172 7.51 43.44 36.70
C GLN A 172 6.46 43.47 37.80
N ARG A 173 5.69 42.37 37.98
CA ARG A 173 4.69 42.29 39.07
C ARG A 173 5.32 42.42 40.46
N ALA A 174 6.47 41.76 40.68
CA ALA A 174 7.17 41.87 41.95
C ALA A 174 7.59 43.31 42.28
N ARG A 175 7.99 44.09 41.27
CA ARG A 175 8.30 45.51 41.44
C ARG A 175 7.06 46.38 41.72
N GLU A 176 5.92 46.04 41.09
CA GLU A 176 4.65 46.77 41.31
C GLU A 176 4.06 46.55 42.72
N VAL A 177 4.30 45.38 43.31
CA VAL A 177 3.78 45.01 44.66
C VAL A 177 4.77 45.37 45.78
N GLY A 178 6.05 45.59 45.44
CA GLY A 178 7.12 45.87 46.41
C GLY A 178 7.41 47.35 46.66
N VAL A 179 6.56 48.28 46.13
CA VAL A 179 6.64 49.72 46.37
C VAL A 179 5.67 50.15 47.48
#